data_2f8057391ce0569396d92305df1629ee
#
_entry.id   2f8057391ce0569396d92305df1629ee
#
_cell.length_a   1.000
_cell.length_b   1.000
_cell.length_c   1.000
_cell.angle_alpha   90.00
_cell.angle_beta   90.00
_cell.angle_gamma   90.00
#
_symmetry.space_group_name_H-M   'P 1'
#
loop_
_entity.id
_entity.type
_entity.pdbx_description
1 polymer ?
#
loop_
_entity_poly.entity_id
_entity_poly.type
_entity_poly.pdbx_seq_one_letter_code
_entity_poly.pdbx_strand_id
1 'polypeptide(L)'
;MRPPLPPKTPKSRHNSKESLTRDPVQVFCRIRPMQCNADLSCVRVVSTSTIALIPPESAINYKICSNKETQFVFKHIFDVDSAQHEVFSTVSQPLVEGLIKGRNGLLFSYGVTGSGKTFTMTGNKQFRGIMPRCLDVLFKTISDYQAKKFTFKPDKLNGFDILCEADAMLHRQA
;
A
#
# COMPACT_ATOMS: atom_id res chain seq x y z
N MET A 1 -31.71 16.53 31.94
CA MET A 1 -30.91 15.42 32.50
C MET A 1 -30.36 14.62 31.32
N ARG A 2 -29.04 14.53 31.18
CA ARG A 2 -28.42 13.66 30.16
C ARG A 2 -28.45 12.21 30.64
N PRO A 3 -28.79 11.23 29.80
CA PRO A 3 -28.70 9.82 30.18
C PRO A 3 -27.24 9.40 30.47
N PRO A 4 -27.02 8.46 31.38
CA PRO A 4 -25.67 8.00 31.72
C PRO A 4 -25.01 7.27 30.53
N LEU A 5 -23.71 7.54 30.36
CA LEU A 5 -22.88 6.87 29.34
C LEU A 5 -22.83 5.36 29.58
N PRO A 6 -22.88 4.53 28.54
CA PRO A 6 -22.75 3.09 28.69
C PRO A 6 -21.37 2.71 29.26
N PRO A 7 -21.29 1.61 30.02
CA PRO A 7 -20.05 1.17 30.66
C PRO A 7 -19.02 0.81 29.57
N LYS A 8 -17.77 1.27 29.78
CA LYS A 8 -16.64 0.93 28.90
C LYS A 8 -16.40 -0.57 28.93
N THR A 9 -16.51 -1.22 27.79
CA THR A 9 -16.13 -2.63 27.60
C THR A 9 -14.69 -2.87 28.04
N PRO A 10 -14.42 -3.93 28.80
CA PRO A 10 -13.05 -4.25 29.20
C PRO A 10 -12.21 -4.59 27.97
N LYS A 11 -11.05 -3.91 27.82
CA LYS A 11 -10.07 -4.23 26.80
C LYS A 11 -9.56 -5.65 27.05
N SER A 12 -9.95 -6.59 26.24
CA SER A 12 -9.39 -7.93 26.18
C SER A 12 -7.88 -7.82 25.91
N ARG A 13 -7.06 -8.13 26.92
CA ARG A 13 -5.63 -8.37 26.74
C ARG A 13 -5.49 -9.74 26.08
N HIS A 14 -5.50 -9.78 24.76
CA HIS A 14 -4.99 -10.94 24.03
C HIS A 14 -3.47 -10.99 24.23
N ASN A 15 -3.04 -11.80 25.20
CA ASN A 15 -1.68 -12.32 25.29
C ASN A 15 -1.52 -13.39 24.19
N SER A 16 -1.28 -12.99 22.97
CA SER A 16 -0.71 -13.87 21.98
C SER A 16 0.82 -13.79 22.07
N LYS A 17 1.42 -14.74 22.79
CA LYS A 17 2.82 -15.11 22.65
C LYS A 17 3.00 -15.78 21.29
N GLU A 18 2.97 -15.02 20.21
CA GLU A 18 3.35 -15.50 18.88
C GLU A 18 4.38 -14.55 18.27
N SER A 19 5.57 -15.15 18.17
CA SER A 19 6.68 -14.82 17.26
C SER A 19 7.36 -13.46 17.40
N LEU A 20 8.41 -13.48 18.17
CA LEU A 20 9.53 -12.53 18.25
C LEU A 20 10.44 -12.48 16.99
N THR A 21 9.97 -12.85 15.80
CA THR A 21 10.82 -12.94 14.58
C THR A 21 10.19 -12.39 13.30
N ARG A 22 9.12 -11.59 13.37
CA ARG A 22 8.61 -10.88 12.19
C ARG A 22 9.05 -9.43 12.26
N ASP A 23 9.88 -9.02 11.31
CA ASP A 23 10.13 -7.60 11.05
C ASP A 23 8.77 -6.91 10.89
N PRO A 24 8.46 -5.89 11.70
CA PRO A 24 7.18 -5.20 11.65
C PRO A 24 6.97 -4.50 10.30
N VAL A 25 8.04 -4.22 9.57
CA VAL A 25 8.05 -3.56 8.26
C VAL A 25 8.56 -4.54 7.21
N GLN A 26 7.74 -4.80 6.19
CA GLN A 26 8.16 -5.56 5.02
C GLN A 26 8.60 -4.58 3.92
N VAL A 27 9.81 -4.78 3.40
CA VAL A 27 10.38 -3.92 2.35
C VAL A 27 10.44 -4.69 1.05
N PHE A 28 9.84 -4.11 0.00
CA PHE A 28 9.81 -4.65 -1.36
C PHE A 28 10.59 -3.72 -2.28
N CYS A 29 11.23 -4.27 -3.30
CA CYS A 29 11.91 -3.51 -4.33
C CYS A 29 11.16 -3.67 -5.65
N ARG A 30 10.98 -2.57 -6.39
CA ARG A 30 10.48 -2.59 -7.76
C ARG A 30 11.45 -1.88 -8.69
N ILE A 31 11.87 -2.56 -9.74
CA ILE A 31 12.81 -2.03 -10.72
C ILE A 31 12.01 -1.36 -11.83
N ARG A 32 12.37 -0.09 -12.12
CA ARG A 32 11.81 0.64 -13.24
C ARG A 32 12.53 0.24 -14.53
N PRO A 33 11.82 -0.04 -15.63
CA PRO A 33 12.45 -0.24 -16.94
C PRO A 33 13.27 0.99 -17.35
N MET A 34 14.43 0.76 -17.93
CA MET A 34 15.25 1.82 -18.50
C MET A 34 14.62 2.35 -19.80
N GLN A 35 14.77 3.64 -20.04
CA GLN A 35 14.18 4.29 -21.24
C GLN A 35 15.03 4.11 -22.50
N CYS A 36 16.33 3.91 -22.32
CA CYS A 36 17.29 3.75 -23.43
C CYS A 36 18.18 2.54 -23.17
N ASN A 37 18.40 1.73 -24.22
CA ASN A 37 19.32 0.58 -24.16
C ASN A 37 20.80 1.02 -24.05
N ALA A 38 21.09 2.31 -24.21
CA ALA A 38 22.44 2.88 -24.05
C ALA A 38 22.81 3.18 -22.60
N ASP A 39 21.82 3.18 -21.68
CA ASP A 39 22.08 3.45 -20.28
C ASP A 39 22.70 2.22 -19.60
N LEU A 40 23.80 2.42 -18.91
CA LEU A 40 24.42 1.36 -18.12
C LEU A 40 23.58 1.08 -16.88
N SER A 41 23.02 -0.11 -16.78
CA SER A 41 22.31 -0.52 -15.58
C SER A 41 23.28 -0.68 -14.40
N CYS A 42 23.06 0.11 -13.35
CA CYS A 42 23.79 -0.01 -12.09
C CYS A 42 23.17 -1.06 -11.15
N VAL A 43 22.05 -1.64 -11.53
CA VAL A 43 21.30 -2.61 -10.72
C VAL A 43 21.25 -3.93 -11.45
N ARG A 44 21.60 -5.00 -10.75
CA ARG A 44 21.51 -6.38 -11.22
C ARG A 44 20.66 -7.20 -10.25
N VAL A 45 19.65 -7.88 -10.75
CA VAL A 45 18.87 -8.84 -9.96
C VAL A 45 19.70 -10.09 -9.76
N VAL A 46 19.95 -10.46 -8.53
CA VAL A 46 20.72 -11.68 -8.15
C VAL A 46 19.76 -12.82 -7.85
N SER A 47 18.66 -12.52 -7.17
CA SER A 47 17.61 -13.49 -6.82
C SER A 47 16.27 -12.77 -6.67
N THR A 48 15.20 -13.52 -6.35
CA THR A 48 13.88 -12.97 -6.05
C THR A 48 13.85 -12.02 -4.84
N SER A 49 14.91 -12.00 -4.04
CA SER A 49 15.02 -11.17 -2.83
C SER A 49 16.30 -10.34 -2.75
N THR A 50 17.24 -10.49 -3.68
CA THR A 50 18.55 -9.82 -3.60
C THR A 50 18.87 -9.07 -4.90
N ILE A 51 19.23 -7.79 -4.78
CA ILE A 51 19.80 -6.99 -5.86
C ILE A 51 21.26 -6.68 -5.53
N ALA A 52 22.06 -6.53 -6.59
CA ALA A 52 23.40 -6.02 -6.53
C ALA A 52 23.44 -4.63 -7.17
N LEU A 53 24.04 -3.67 -6.48
CA LEU A 53 24.33 -2.34 -6.99
C LEU A 53 25.80 -2.27 -7.41
N ILE A 54 26.03 -1.95 -8.66
CA ILE A 54 27.37 -1.81 -9.26
C ILE A 54 27.52 -0.36 -9.72
N PRO A 55 28.31 0.47 -9.04
CA PRO A 55 28.53 1.85 -9.47
C PRO A 55 29.14 1.89 -10.87
N PRO A 56 28.69 2.78 -11.78
CA PRO A 56 29.32 2.95 -13.09
C PRO A 56 30.70 3.57 -12.94
N GLU A 57 31.60 3.26 -13.88
CA GLU A 57 32.97 3.79 -13.89
C GLU A 57 33.06 5.32 -13.92
N SER A 58 32.01 5.97 -14.44
CA SER A 58 31.88 7.42 -14.49
C SER A 58 31.43 8.05 -13.16
N ALA A 59 31.10 7.25 -12.15
CA ALA A 59 30.67 7.79 -10.84
C ALA A 59 31.87 8.51 -10.15
N ILE A 60 31.62 9.70 -9.62
CA ILE A 60 32.65 10.54 -8.95
C ILE A 60 33.36 9.77 -7.84
N ASN A 61 32.65 8.88 -7.15
CA ASN A 61 33.19 8.06 -6.06
C ASN A 61 33.80 6.71 -6.51
N TYR A 62 33.80 6.40 -7.81
CA TYR A 62 34.27 5.13 -8.32
C TYR A 62 35.74 4.86 -7.93
N LYS A 63 36.60 5.91 -7.94
CA LYS A 63 38.01 5.81 -7.56
C LYS A 63 38.24 5.79 -6.05
N ILE A 64 37.30 6.26 -5.24
CA ILE A 64 37.42 6.40 -3.78
C ILE A 64 36.80 5.19 -3.06
N CYS A 65 35.65 4.72 -3.53
CA CYS A 65 35.01 3.51 -3.04
C CYS A 65 35.38 2.39 -4.03
N SER A 66 36.41 1.59 -3.69
CA SER A 66 36.76 0.41 -4.51
C SER A 66 35.53 -0.20 -5.16
N ASN A 67 35.57 -0.61 -6.43
CA ASN A 67 34.56 -1.24 -7.31
C ASN A 67 33.70 -2.34 -6.64
N LYS A 68 33.30 -2.15 -5.40
CA LYS A 68 32.68 -3.18 -4.61
C LYS A 68 31.20 -3.21 -4.89
N GLU A 69 30.78 -4.28 -5.52
CA GLU A 69 29.37 -4.66 -5.61
C GLU A 69 28.75 -4.65 -4.20
N THR A 70 27.65 -3.91 -4.04
CA THR A 70 26.91 -3.86 -2.78
C THR A 70 25.58 -4.58 -2.96
N GLN A 71 25.31 -5.56 -2.10
CA GLN A 71 24.07 -6.31 -2.17
C GLN A 71 23.06 -5.80 -1.15
N PHE A 72 21.78 -5.75 -1.57
CA PHE A 72 20.66 -5.38 -0.75
C PHE A 72 19.61 -6.49 -0.80
N VAL A 73 19.06 -6.82 0.37
CA VAL A 73 18.05 -7.86 0.54
C VAL A 73 16.70 -7.25 0.82
N PHE A 74 15.65 -7.73 0.13
CA PHE A 74 14.26 -7.30 0.25
C PHE A 74 13.37 -8.52 0.49
N LYS A 75 12.13 -8.29 0.90
CA LYS A 75 11.13 -9.35 1.01
C LYS A 75 10.84 -10.00 -0.35
N HIS A 76 10.75 -9.18 -1.39
CA HIS A 76 10.59 -9.60 -2.78
C HIS A 76 11.04 -8.48 -3.71
N ILE A 77 11.53 -8.84 -4.89
CA ILE A 77 11.95 -7.93 -5.95
C ILE A 77 11.01 -8.11 -7.14
N PHE A 78 10.39 -7.03 -7.55
CA PHE A 78 9.63 -6.93 -8.79
C PHE A 78 10.57 -6.43 -9.88
N ASP A 79 10.87 -7.29 -10.83
CA ASP A 79 11.74 -6.98 -11.96
C ASP A 79 11.03 -6.04 -12.96
N VAL A 80 11.75 -5.63 -14.00
CA VAL A 80 11.28 -4.69 -15.03
C VAL A 80 10.01 -5.15 -15.72
N ASP A 81 9.80 -6.45 -15.86
CA ASP A 81 8.64 -7.06 -16.51
C ASP A 81 7.45 -7.30 -15.58
N SER A 82 7.63 -7.04 -14.28
CA SER A 82 6.58 -7.29 -13.29
C SER A 82 5.36 -6.40 -13.49
N ALA A 83 4.21 -7.03 -13.66
CA ALA A 83 2.95 -6.34 -13.91
C ALA A 83 2.40 -5.64 -12.64
N GLN A 84 1.58 -4.59 -12.84
CA GLN A 84 0.89 -3.88 -11.75
C GLN A 84 0.01 -4.81 -10.88
N HIS A 85 -0.60 -5.82 -11.50
CA HIS A 85 -1.41 -6.81 -10.79
C HIS A 85 -0.56 -7.65 -9.82
N GLU A 86 0.63 -8.07 -10.25
CA GLU A 86 1.54 -8.87 -9.42
C GLU A 86 2.01 -8.09 -8.19
N VAL A 87 2.38 -6.81 -8.39
CA VAL A 87 2.74 -5.92 -7.28
C VAL A 87 1.57 -5.76 -6.31
N PHE A 88 0.36 -5.54 -6.82
CA PHE A 88 -0.84 -5.41 -6.00
C PHE A 88 -1.12 -6.68 -5.19
N SER A 89 -1.14 -7.86 -5.82
CA SER A 89 -1.48 -9.12 -5.16
C SER A 89 -0.48 -9.50 -4.06
N THR A 90 0.80 -9.22 -4.29
CA THR A 90 1.86 -9.56 -3.33
C THR A 90 1.93 -8.58 -2.15
N VAL A 91 1.77 -7.28 -2.43
CA VAL A 91 2.03 -6.23 -1.42
C VAL A 91 0.76 -5.75 -0.74
N SER A 92 -0.27 -5.45 -1.52
CA SER A 92 -1.42 -4.66 -1.04
C SER A 92 -2.65 -5.50 -0.72
N GLN A 93 -2.87 -6.57 -1.45
CA GLN A 93 -4.04 -7.44 -1.22
C GLN A 93 -4.10 -7.95 0.23
N PRO A 94 -3.01 -8.44 0.86
CA PRO A 94 -3.04 -8.86 2.27
C PRO A 94 -3.38 -7.72 3.23
N LEU A 95 -3.03 -6.46 2.89
CA LEU A 95 -3.39 -5.29 3.70
C LEU A 95 -4.87 -4.97 3.58
N VAL A 96 -5.44 -5.05 2.37
CA VAL A 96 -6.89 -4.84 2.14
C VAL A 96 -7.70 -5.93 2.86
N GLU A 97 -7.29 -7.18 2.78
CA GLU A 97 -7.92 -8.28 3.52
C GLU A 97 -7.83 -8.07 5.04
N GLY A 98 -6.71 -7.52 5.51
CA GLY A 98 -6.53 -7.12 6.90
C GLY A 98 -7.49 -6.01 7.30
N LEU A 99 -7.67 -4.98 6.44
CA LEU A 99 -8.59 -3.87 6.67
C LEU A 99 -10.04 -4.35 6.79
N ILE A 100 -10.49 -5.23 5.91
CA ILE A 100 -11.83 -5.84 5.96
C ILE A 100 -12.05 -6.58 7.30
N LYS A 101 -11.00 -7.14 7.87
CA LYS A 101 -11.00 -7.80 9.19
C LYS A 101 -10.78 -6.83 10.36
N GLY A 102 -10.88 -5.51 10.14
CA GLY A 102 -10.70 -4.47 11.15
C GLY A 102 -9.25 -4.20 11.59
N ARG A 103 -8.26 -4.60 10.80
CA ARG A 103 -6.85 -4.33 11.08
C ARG A 103 -6.34 -3.15 10.26
N ASN A 104 -5.64 -2.22 10.89
CA ASN A 104 -5.00 -1.12 10.19
C ASN A 104 -3.80 -1.63 9.39
N GLY A 105 -3.59 -1.04 8.21
CA GLY A 105 -2.44 -1.29 7.35
C GLY A 105 -1.84 0.02 6.86
N LEU A 106 -0.53 0.06 6.66
CA LEU A 106 0.17 1.19 6.08
C LEU A 106 1.03 0.70 4.93
N LEU A 107 0.90 1.35 3.79
CA LEU A 107 1.76 1.17 2.63
C LEU A 107 2.23 2.53 2.14
N PHE A 108 3.52 2.65 1.89
CA PHE A 108 4.09 3.83 1.24
C PHE A 108 5.14 3.42 0.21
N SER A 109 5.30 4.22 -0.84
CA SER A 109 6.34 4.05 -1.83
C SER A 109 7.46 5.07 -1.60
N TYR A 110 8.70 4.60 -1.64
CA TYR A 110 9.90 5.41 -1.45
C TYR A 110 10.81 5.30 -2.67
N GLY A 111 11.52 6.39 -2.99
CA GLY A 111 12.47 6.45 -4.09
C GLY A 111 12.71 7.88 -4.56
N VAL A 112 13.74 8.09 -5.37
CA VAL A 112 14.07 9.38 -5.97
C VAL A 112 12.96 9.86 -6.91
N THR A 113 12.97 11.15 -7.26
CA THR A 113 12.06 11.69 -8.28
C THR A 113 12.24 10.94 -9.60
N GLY A 114 11.14 10.56 -10.23
CA GLY A 114 11.19 9.78 -11.47
C GLY A 114 11.35 8.26 -11.30
N SER A 115 11.51 7.71 -10.08
CA SER A 115 11.67 6.26 -9.86
C SER A 115 10.41 5.43 -10.12
N GLY A 116 9.25 6.04 -10.39
CA GLY A 116 8.02 5.34 -10.69
C GLY A 116 7.05 5.19 -9.51
N LYS A 117 7.23 5.96 -8.42
CA LYS A 117 6.32 5.94 -7.26
C LYS A 117 4.85 6.14 -7.65
N THR A 118 4.57 7.20 -8.39
CA THR A 118 3.21 7.53 -8.86
C THR A 118 2.66 6.45 -9.77
N PHE A 119 3.48 5.91 -10.68
CA PHE A 119 3.06 4.80 -11.54
C PHE A 119 2.71 3.56 -10.72
N THR A 120 3.47 3.23 -9.69
CA THR A 120 3.18 2.09 -8.83
C THR A 120 1.90 2.31 -8.02
N MET A 121 1.72 3.48 -7.43
CA MET A 121 0.58 3.77 -6.55
C MET A 121 -0.72 4.03 -7.32
N THR A 122 -0.67 4.91 -8.30
CA THR A 122 -1.86 5.35 -9.06
C THR A 122 -1.99 4.64 -10.41
N GLY A 123 -0.85 4.44 -11.10
CA GLY A 123 -0.81 3.92 -12.46
C GLY A 123 -1.23 4.95 -13.50
N ASN A 124 -1.69 4.46 -14.63
CA ASN A 124 -2.27 5.23 -15.72
C ASN A 124 -3.55 4.56 -16.24
N LYS A 125 -4.14 5.08 -17.33
CA LYS A 125 -5.40 4.57 -17.91
C LYS A 125 -5.30 3.09 -18.34
N GLN A 126 -4.14 2.64 -18.81
CA GLN A 126 -3.91 1.27 -19.29
C GLN A 126 -3.45 0.34 -18.15
N PHE A 127 -2.62 0.86 -17.23
CA PHE A 127 -1.99 0.09 -16.16
C PHE A 127 -2.35 0.68 -14.81
N ARG A 128 -3.50 0.26 -14.28
CA ARG A 128 -4.01 0.70 -12.96
C ARG A 128 -3.05 0.29 -11.85
N GLY A 129 -2.68 1.25 -10.99
CA GLY A 129 -1.78 1.04 -9.86
C GLY A 129 -2.44 0.38 -8.65
N ILE A 130 -1.74 0.42 -7.54
CA ILE A 130 -2.17 -0.19 -6.27
C ILE A 130 -3.47 0.44 -5.74
N MET A 131 -3.52 1.77 -5.62
CA MET A 131 -4.67 2.48 -5.02
C MET A 131 -6.02 2.15 -5.68
N PRO A 132 -6.19 2.31 -7.01
CA PRO A 132 -7.46 2.00 -7.64
C PRO A 132 -7.84 0.51 -7.52
N ARG A 133 -6.86 -0.40 -7.49
CA ARG A 133 -7.12 -1.83 -7.27
C ARG A 133 -7.57 -2.13 -5.85
N CYS A 134 -6.98 -1.47 -4.85
CA CYS A 134 -7.41 -1.60 -3.45
C CYS A 134 -8.86 -1.16 -3.28
N LEU A 135 -9.25 -0.03 -3.89
CA LEU A 135 -10.62 0.48 -3.84
C LEU A 135 -11.60 -0.48 -4.52
N ASP A 136 -11.25 -1.02 -5.69
CA ASP A 136 -12.09 -1.99 -6.40
C ASP A 136 -12.36 -3.24 -5.54
N VAL A 137 -11.31 -3.81 -4.94
CA VAL A 137 -11.46 -4.99 -4.08
C VAL A 137 -12.27 -4.66 -2.85
N LEU A 138 -11.98 -3.51 -2.19
CA LEU A 138 -12.71 -3.09 -1.00
C LEU A 138 -14.21 -2.94 -1.29
N PHE A 139 -14.57 -2.11 -2.27
CA PHE A 139 -15.97 -1.85 -2.59
C PHE A 139 -16.70 -3.07 -3.15
N LYS A 140 -16.01 -3.94 -3.88
CA LYS A 140 -16.58 -5.22 -4.31
C LYS A 140 -16.90 -6.13 -3.12
N THR A 141 -16.00 -6.18 -2.14
CA THR A 141 -16.17 -7.06 -0.97
C THR A 141 -17.30 -6.59 -0.05
N ILE A 142 -17.51 -5.27 0.06
CA ILE A 142 -18.56 -4.70 0.93
C ILE A 142 -19.85 -4.35 0.17
N SER A 143 -19.98 -4.77 -1.10
CA SER A 143 -21.12 -4.39 -1.96
C SER A 143 -22.47 -4.68 -1.33
N ASP A 144 -22.61 -5.83 -0.69
CA ASP A 144 -23.86 -6.29 -0.07
C ASP A 144 -24.16 -5.59 1.27
N TYR A 145 -23.19 -4.89 1.82
CA TYR A 145 -23.28 -4.14 3.08
C TYR A 145 -23.31 -2.63 2.89
N GLN A 146 -23.40 -2.16 1.67
CA GLN A 146 -23.44 -0.72 1.41
C GLN A 146 -24.77 -0.12 1.82
N ALA A 147 -24.71 0.89 2.67
CA ALA A 147 -25.89 1.66 3.02
C ALA A 147 -26.37 2.50 1.83
N LYS A 148 -27.69 2.75 1.78
CA LYS A 148 -28.26 3.70 0.81
C LYS A 148 -27.62 5.08 1.01
N LYS A 149 -27.43 5.83 -0.09
CA LYS A 149 -26.87 7.19 -0.06
C LYS A 149 -27.63 8.08 0.93
N PHE A 150 -26.88 8.86 1.72
CA PHE A 150 -27.37 9.76 2.77
C PHE A 150 -28.02 9.09 4.00
N THR A 151 -27.94 7.78 4.18
CA THR A 151 -28.34 7.13 5.42
C THR A 151 -27.42 7.55 6.59
N PHE A 152 -26.14 7.77 6.31
CA PHE A 152 -25.16 8.26 7.28
C PHE A 152 -24.66 9.65 6.86
N LYS A 153 -24.78 10.62 7.79
CA LYS A 153 -24.28 11.97 7.63
C LYS A 153 -23.07 12.20 8.54
N PRO A 154 -21.87 12.52 8.01
CA PRO A 154 -20.71 12.81 8.83
C PRO A 154 -20.98 13.98 9.77
N ASP A 155 -20.58 13.86 11.01
CA ASP A 155 -20.54 14.98 11.97
C ASP A 155 -19.18 15.67 11.93
N LYS A 156 -19.09 16.83 12.66
CA LYS A 156 -17.82 17.58 12.76
C LYS A 156 -16.82 16.97 13.74
N LEU A 157 -17.16 15.85 14.39
CA LEU A 157 -16.39 15.23 15.47
C LEU A 157 -15.83 13.86 15.06
N ASN A 158 -15.68 13.59 13.75
CA ASN A 158 -15.30 12.29 13.18
C ASN A 158 -16.27 11.14 13.52
N GLY A 159 -17.51 11.47 13.84
CA GLY A 159 -18.63 10.54 13.98
C GLY A 159 -19.59 10.65 12.81
N PHE A 160 -20.79 10.14 12.99
CA PHE A 160 -21.87 10.25 12.01
C PHE A 160 -23.24 10.20 12.71
N ASP A 161 -24.21 10.87 12.11
CA ASP A 161 -25.62 10.77 12.44
C ASP A 161 -26.32 9.79 11.49
N ILE A 162 -27.24 8.99 12.03
CA ILE A 162 -28.08 8.10 11.21
C ILE A 162 -29.35 8.87 10.89
N LEU A 163 -29.59 9.12 9.60
CA LEU A 163 -30.82 9.79 9.13
C LEU A 163 -31.93 8.76 8.94
N CYS A 164 -33.17 9.15 9.28
CA CYS A 164 -34.34 8.38 8.91
C CYS A 164 -34.53 8.33 7.38
N GLU A 165 -35.30 7.39 6.86
CA GLU A 165 -35.44 7.22 5.40
C GLU A 165 -36.07 8.45 4.74
N ALA A 166 -36.96 9.14 5.41
CA ALA A 166 -37.58 10.36 4.91
C ALA A 166 -36.53 11.50 4.75
N ASP A 167 -35.71 11.73 5.76
CA ASP A 167 -34.65 12.76 5.71
C ASP A 167 -33.60 12.41 4.67
N ALA A 168 -33.22 11.13 4.57
CA ALA A 168 -32.28 10.65 3.56
C ALA A 168 -32.83 10.82 2.12
N MET A 169 -34.15 10.65 1.92
CA MET A 169 -34.82 10.90 0.64
C MET A 169 -34.78 12.38 0.25
N LEU A 170 -35.04 13.29 1.17
CA LEU A 170 -34.94 14.74 0.93
C LEU A 170 -33.53 15.12 0.46
N HIS A 171 -32.49 14.59 1.09
CA HIS A 171 -31.10 14.83 0.66
C HIS A 171 -30.72 14.18 -0.67
N ARG A 172 -31.48 13.19 -1.16
CA ARG A 172 -31.26 12.59 -2.50
C ARG A 172 -31.88 13.42 -3.63
N GLN A 173 -32.89 14.21 -3.31
CA GLN A 173 -33.64 15.03 -4.28
C GLN A 173 -33.04 16.44 -4.44
N ALA A 174 -32.21 16.88 -3.51
CA ALA A 174 -31.49 18.14 -3.55
C ALA A 174 -30.13 18.01 -4.28
#